data_087a2ad485832a13ae271125d3e1eb59
#
_entry.id   087a2ad485832a13ae271125d3e1eb59
#
_cell.length_a   1.000
_cell.length_b   1.000
_cell.length_c   1.000
_cell.angle_alpha   90.00
_cell.angle_beta   90.00
_cell.angle_gamma   90.00
#
_symmetry.space_group_name_H-M   'P 1'
#
loop_
_entity.id
_entity.type
_entity.pdbx_description
1 polymer ?
#
loop_
_entity_poly.entity_id
_entity_poly.type
_entity_poly.pdbx_seq_one_letter_code
_entity_poly.pdbx_strand_id
1 'polypeptide(L)'
;EHLSASGLEGLIAVVACDKPPVGTISAILEHNRPAIMMSDGSIRPGVDSVSGEAIDIISSYQIAGSDDEGLKRRIAMESCPGFGSCGGMFTYNTMQTFLGVLGMEPLHMVAPASQDQRRQDTFPEQLVDYLANLISKNITPRDIVTRGSIRNAIIVSMSVGGSTNVMLHAPEIARAAGYADFYKDIMSVEEFNHLSENVVPVIVNARPFGKYSMVDIDSKGGVQVFVKDLLDAGLINGDLVTCT
;
A
#
# COMPACT_ATOMS: atom_id res chain seq x y z
N GLU A 1 12.18 -0.36 20.58
CA GLU A 1 13.17 -0.88 21.52
C GLU A 1 14.36 -1.52 20.81
N HIS A 2 14.15 -2.52 19.91
CA HIS A 2 15.25 -3.20 19.21
C HIS A 2 16.11 -2.25 18.37
N LEU A 3 15.48 -1.32 17.62
CA LEU A 3 16.21 -0.33 16.82
C LEU A 3 17.07 0.59 17.68
N SER A 4 16.51 1.06 18.80
CA SER A 4 17.25 1.94 19.72
C SER A 4 18.42 1.22 20.40
N ALA A 5 18.26 -0.08 20.71
CA ALA A 5 19.29 -0.89 21.34
C ALA A 5 20.40 -1.35 20.39
N SER A 6 20.13 -1.47 19.09
CA SER A 6 21.07 -2.02 18.11
C SER A 6 22.13 -1.03 17.65
N GLY A 7 21.94 0.28 17.85
CA GLY A 7 22.86 1.32 17.36
C GLY A 7 22.94 1.43 15.83
N LEU A 8 21.97 0.86 15.10
CA LEU A 8 21.91 0.91 13.64
C LEU A 8 21.55 2.32 13.14
N GLU A 9 22.14 2.73 12.04
CA GLU A 9 21.93 4.04 11.43
C GLU A 9 20.71 4.11 10.51
N GLY A 10 20.23 2.96 10.03
CA GLY A 10 19.08 2.87 9.15
C GLY A 10 18.36 1.53 9.21
N LEU A 11 17.17 1.48 8.61
CA LEU A 11 16.28 0.32 8.61
C LEU A 11 15.63 0.11 7.26
N ILE A 12 15.60 -1.14 6.79
CA ILE A 12 14.67 -1.61 5.76
C ILE A 12 13.67 -2.53 6.44
N ALA A 13 12.37 -2.20 6.33
CA ALA A 13 11.29 -2.96 6.94
C ALA A 13 10.41 -3.60 5.86
N VAL A 14 10.37 -4.93 5.81
CA VAL A 14 9.44 -5.67 4.95
C VAL A 14 8.18 -5.97 5.75
N VAL A 15 7.02 -5.58 5.20
CA VAL A 15 5.74 -5.65 5.90
C VAL A 15 4.66 -6.32 5.06
N ALA A 16 3.79 -7.05 5.74
CA ALA A 16 2.67 -7.78 5.17
C ALA A 16 1.35 -7.38 5.84
N CYS A 17 0.23 -7.65 5.20
CA CYS A 17 -1.11 -7.46 5.73
C CYS A 17 -1.50 -6.00 6.02
N ASP A 18 -2.60 -5.76 6.75
CA ASP A 18 -3.19 -4.40 6.92
C ASP A 18 -2.64 -3.64 8.14
N LYS A 19 -2.40 -4.32 9.25
CA LYS A 19 -2.01 -3.69 10.53
C LYS A 19 -0.49 -3.56 10.74
N PRO A 20 0.34 -4.57 10.39
CA PRO A 20 1.79 -4.46 10.54
C PRO A 20 2.40 -3.24 9.85
N PRO A 21 1.98 -2.82 8.64
CA PRO A 21 2.46 -1.59 8.04
C PRO A 21 2.28 -0.36 8.93
N VAL A 22 1.11 -0.23 9.56
CA VAL A 22 0.79 0.91 10.44
C VAL A 22 1.65 0.90 11.71
N GLY A 23 1.74 -0.24 12.37
CA GLY A 23 2.59 -0.36 13.57
C GLY A 23 4.07 -0.13 13.25
N THR A 24 4.53 -0.61 12.10
CA THR A 24 5.92 -0.43 11.67
C THR A 24 6.23 1.03 11.34
N ILE A 25 5.39 1.69 10.53
CA ILE A 25 5.61 3.11 10.18
C ILE A 25 5.53 4.00 11.43
N SER A 26 4.62 3.72 12.37
CA SER A 26 4.53 4.46 13.63
C SER A 26 5.83 4.33 14.44
N ALA A 27 6.36 3.12 14.58
CA ALA A 27 7.63 2.90 15.26
C ALA A 27 8.83 3.57 14.55
N ILE A 28 8.86 3.54 13.21
CA ILE A 28 9.86 4.21 12.38
C ILE A 28 9.81 5.73 12.60
N LEU A 29 8.62 6.32 12.59
CA LEU A 29 8.42 7.75 12.82
C LEU A 29 8.80 8.18 14.24
N GLU A 30 8.48 7.38 15.24
CA GLU A 30 8.86 7.66 16.64
C GLU A 30 10.38 7.56 16.83
N HIS A 31 11.02 6.58 16.20
CA HIS A 31 12.48 6.42 16.25
C HIS A 31 13.22 7.46 15.41
N ASN A 32 12.65 7.86 14.30
CA ASN A 32 13.09 8.90 13.38
C ASN A 32 14.55 8.77 12.89
N ARG A 33 14.96 7.56 12.53
CA ARG A 33 16.22 7.27 11.82
C ARG A 33 15.91 6.93 10.36
N PRO A 34 16.85 7.16 9.42
CA PRO A 34 16.65 6.82 8.01
C PRO A 34 16.06 5.43 7.84
N ALA A 35 14.95 5.33 7.13
CA ALA A 35 14.24 4.08 6.97
C ALA A 35 13.48 4.01 5.64
N ILE A 36 13.34 2.80 5.12
CA ILE A 36 12.53 2.47 3.95
C ILE A 36 11.62 1.30 4.30
N MET A 37 10.42 1.33 3.80
CA MET A 37 9.49 0.21 3.88
C MET A 37 9.38 -0.50 2.53
N MET A 38 9.08 -1.77 2.55
CA MET A 38 8.74 -2.56 1.38
C MET A 38 7.60 -3.51 1.72
N SER A 39 6.60 -3.57 0.86
CA SER A 39 5.55 -4.59 0.92
C SER A 39 6.10 -5.98 0.58
N ASP A 40 5.54 -7.04 1.19
CA ASP A 40 5.87 -8.43 0.87
C ASP A 40 5.34 -8.89 -0.50
N GLY A 41 4.39 -8.15 -1.07
CA GLY A 41 3.77 -8.42 -2.36
C GLY A 41 2.44 -9.17 -2.27
N SER A 42 1.62 -8.97 -3.30
CA SER A 42 0.31 -9.60 -3.41
C SER A 42 0.41 -11.05 -3.84
N ILE A 43 -0.52 -11.89 -3.36
CA ILE A 43 -0.71 -13.24 -3.89
C ILE A 43 -1.30 -13.17 -5.32
N ARG A 44 -0.86 -14.05 -6.19
CA ARG A 44 -1.44 -14.16 -7.53
C ARG A 44 -2.83 -14.78 -7.45
N PRO A 45 -3.77 -14.40 -8.33
CA PRO A 45 -5.03 -15.11 -8.49
C PRO A 45 -4.75 -16.55 -8.96
N GLY A 46 -5.62 -17.47 -8.56
CA GLY A 46 -5.64 -18.83 -9.05
C GLY A 46 -6.43 -18.97 -10.35
N VAL A 47 -6.59 -20.21 -10.80
CA VAL A 47 -7.40 -20.57 -11.97
C VAL A 47 -8.30 -21.74 -11.59
N ASP A 48 -9.60 -21.60 -11.79
CA ASP A 48 -10.55 -22.71 -11.64
C ASP A 48 -10.23 -23.78 -12.68
N SER A 49 -9.85 -24.97 -12.24
CA SER A 49 -9.46 -26.07 -13.10
C SER A 49 -10.59 -26.58 -14.03
N VAL A 50 -11.84 -26.22 -13.75
CA VAL A 50 -13.02 -26.63 -14.54
C VAL A 50 -13.40 -25.57 -15.56
N SER A 51 -13.51 -24.30 -15.17
CA SER A 51 -13.90 -23.21 -16.08
C SER A 51 -12.74 -22.56 -16.81
N GLY A 52 -11.51 -22.67 -16.29
CA GLY A 52 -10.34 -21.94 -16.78
C GLY A 52 -10.34 -20.45 -16.42
N GLU A 53 -11.30 -20.00 -15.63
CA GLU A 53 -11.39 -18.59 -15.21
C GLU A 53 -10.44 -18.27 -14.05
N ALA A 54 -9.97 -17.02 -14.02
CA ALA A 54 -9.20 -16.52 -12.89
C ALA A 54 -10.09 -16.37 -11.66
N ILE A 55 -9.65 -16.93 -10.54
CA ILE A 55 -10.34 -16.92 -9.26
C ILE A 55 -9.43 -16.38 -8.15
N ASP A 56 -10.05 -15.82 -7.12
CA ASP A 56 -9.36 -15.24 -5.96
C ASP A 56 -10.14 -15.50 -4.67
N ILE A 57 -9.73 -14.89 -3.57
CA ILE A 57 -10.41 -15.01 -2.29
C ILE A 57 -11.90 -14.57 -2.35
N ILE A 58 -12.25 -13.62 -3.22
CA ILE A 58 -13.64 -13.19 -3.41
C ILE A 58 -14.47 -14.32 -4.03
N SER A 59 -13.90 -15.06 -4.98
CA SER A 59 -14.55 -16.23 -5.57
C SER A 59 -14.90 -17.29 -4.50
N SER A 60 -14.00 -17.51 -3.53
CA SER A 60 -14.27 -18.40 -2.39
C SER A 60 -15.40 -17.90 -1.50
N TYR A 61 -15.47 -16.59 -1.23
CA TYR A 61 -16.57 -16.01 -0.46
C TYR A 61 -17.91 -16.09 -1.18
N GLN A 62 -17.93 -15.86 -2.49
CA GLN A 62 -19.15 -15.90 -3.31
C GLN A 62 -19.83 -17.28 -3.29
N ILE A 63 -19.06 -18.35 -3.19
CA ILE A 63 -19.59 -19.72 -3.15
C ILE A 63 -19.77 -20.27 -1.73
N ALA A 64 -19.45 -19.53 -0.69
CA ALA A 64 -19.49 -20.03 0.70
C ALA A 64 -20.87 -20.55 1.11
N GLY A 65 -21.96 -19.97 0.56
CA GLY A 65 -23.33 -20.40 0.77
C GLY A 65 -23.84 -21.51 -0.15
N SER A 66 -23.00 -22.07 -1.04
CA SER A 66 -23.41 -23.17 -1.91
C SER A 66 -23.59 -24.48 -1.14
N ASP A 67 -24.54 -25.31 -1.55
CA ASP A 67 -24.71 -26.69 -1.05
C ASP A 67 -23.72 -27.68 -1.67
N ASP A 68 -22.98 -27.28 -2.72
CA ASP A 68 -21.99 -28.11 -3.38
C ASP A 68 -20.64 -28.05 -2.67
N GLU A 69 -20.41 -28.98 -1.76
CA GLU A 69 -19.14 -29.11 -1.01
C GLU A 69 -17.94 -29.38 -1.92
N GLY A 70 -18.12 -30.04 -3.06
CA GLY A 70 -17.07 -30.29 -4.04
C GLY A 70 -16.59 -28.98 -4.68
N LEU A 71 -17.55 -28.16 -5.11
CA LEU A 71 -17.29 -26.81 -5.64
C LEU A 71 -16.59 -25.92 -4.61
N LYS A 72 -17.13 -25.84 -3.37
CA LYS A 72 -16.52 -25.04 -2.31
C LYS A 72 -15.08 -25.43 -2.06
N ARG A 73 -14.81 -26.73 -1.92
CA ARG A 73 -13.47 -27.23 -1.69
C ARG A 73 -12.52 -26.91 -2.85
N ARG A 74 -12.95 -27.12 -4.10
CA ARG A 74 -12.15 -26.83 -5.28
C ARG A 74 -11.77 -25.37 -5.35
N ILE A 75 -12.75 -24.47 -5.31
CA ILE A 75 -12.50 -23.03 -5.40
C ILE A 75 -11.63 -22.55 -4.22
N ALA A 76 -11.86 -23.01 -2.99
CA ALA A 76 -11.04 -22.66 -1.85
C ALA A 76 -9.56 -23.09 -2.00
N MET A 77 -9.32 -24.25 -2.61
CA MET A 77 -7.95 -24.76 -2.83
C MET A 77 -7.23 -24.08 -4.01
N GLU A 78 -7.98 -23.60 -4.99
CA GLU A 78 -7.42 -23.08 -6.24
C GLU A 78 -7.35 -21.53 -6.27
N SER A 79 -8.10 -20.82 -5.40
CA SER A 79 -8.23 -19.35 -5.47
C SER A 79 -6.95 -18.57 -5.18
N CYS A 80 -6.09 -19.07 -4.30
CA CYS A 80 -4.92 -18.35 -3.81
C CYS A 80 -3.68 -19.26 -3.79
N PRO A 81 -3.11 -19.59 -4.95
CA PRO A 81 -1.97 -20.50 -5.03
C PRO A 81 -0.67 -19.82 -4.61
N GLY A 82 0.12 -20.50 -3.80
CA GLY A 82 1.43 -20.00 -3.37
C GLY A 82 1.40 -19.14 -2.12
N PHE A 83 2.11 -18.03 -2.13
CA PHE A 83 2.26 -17.12 -0.98
C PHE A 83 2.13 -15.66 -1.41
N GLY A 84 1.87 -14.80 -0.43
CA GLY A 84 1.68 -13.35 -0.60
C GLY A 84 0.49 -12.84 0.21
N SER A 85 0.43 -11.54 0.34
CA SER A 85 -0.71 -10.85 0.95
C SER A 85 -1.88 -10.72 -0.04
N CYS A 86 -3.01 -10.15 0.36
CA CYS A 86 -4.22 -10.08 -0.45
C CYS A 86 -3.97 -9.55 -1.87
N GLY A 87 -4.60 -10.16 -2.88
CA GLY A 87 -4.38 -9.85 -4.30
C GLY A 87 -5.22 -8.69 -4.87
N GLY A 88 -6.22 -8.19 -4.13
CA GLY A 88 -7.05 -7.04 -4.53
C GLY A 88 -6.69 -5.76 -3.77
N MET A 89 -7.35 -4.65 -4.11
CA MET A 89 -7.23 -3.36 -3.41
C MET A 89 -8.00 -3.39 -2.08
N PHE A 90 -7.75 -4.42 -1.27
CA PHE A 90 -8.19 -4.53 0.11
C PHE A 90 -7.32 -3.67 1.01
N THR A 91 -7.49 -3.77 2.33
CA THR A 91 -6.74 -2.93 3.28
C THR A 91 -5.22 -3.05 3.10
N TYR A 92 -4.71 -4.26 2.84
CA TYR A 92 -3.29 -4.47 2.58
C TYR A 92 -2.79 -3.59 1.43
N ASN A 93 -3.29 -3.77 0.21
CA ASN A 93 -2.80 -3.02 -0.95
C ASN A 93 -3.16 -1.52 -0.89
N THR A 94 -4.26 -1.17 -0.21
CA THR A 94 -4.56 0.24 0.09
C THR A 94 -3.47 0.84 0.96
N MET A 95 -3.02 0.14 2.01
CA MET A 95 -1.96 0.63 2.88
C MET A 95 -0.59 0.64 2.23
N GLN A 96 -0.28 -0.33 1.35
CA GLN A 96 0.96 -0.30 0.58
C GLN A 96 0.97 0.86 -0.42
N THR A 97 -0.16 1.09 -1.12
CA THR A 97 -0.33 2.27 -1.98
C THR A 97 -0.19 3.57 -1.17
N PHE A 98 -0.81 3.61 0.00
CA PHE A 98 -0.69 4.74 0.93
C PHE A 98 0.77 5.01 1.31
N LEU A 99 1.53 3.98 1.72
CA LEU A 99 2.94 4.10 2.09
C LEU A 99 3.83 4.51 0.92
N GLY A 100 3.53 4.00 -0.29
CA GLY A 100 4.21 4.40 -1.52
C GLY A 100 4.01 5.88 -1.83
N VAL A 101 2.77 6.37 -1.76
CA VAL A 101 2.44 7.79 -1.99
C VAL A 101 2.92 8.68 -0.84
N LEU A 102 2.93 8.16 0.37
CA LEU A 102 3.53 8.83 1.52
C LEU A 102 5.04 9.08 1.33
N GLY A 103 5.68 8.32 0.45
CA GLY A 103 7.10 8.40 0.13
C GLY A 103 7.99 7.46 0.94
N MET A 104 7.43 6.56 1.75
CA MET A 104 8.16 5.63 2.60
C MET A 104 8.45 4.27 1.93
N GLU A 105 7.79 3.98 0.82
CA GLU A 105 8.01 2.81 -0.03
C GLU A 105 8.21 3.26 -1.49
N PRO A 106 9.17 2.71 -2.25
CA PRO A 106 9.29 3.03 -3.68
C PRO A 106 8.03 2.60 -4.45
N LEU A 107 7.38 3.53 -5.15
CA LEU A 107 6.09 3.29 -5.82
C LEU A 107 6.10 2.08 -6.75
N HIS A 108 7.20 1.83 -7.46
CA HIS A 108 7.33 0.71 -8.40
C HIS A 108 7.44 -0.66 -7.70
N MET A 109 7.67 -0.68 -6.39
CA MET A 109 7.75 -1.90 -5.59
C MET A 109 6.41 -2.32 -4.97
N VAL A 110 5.38 -1.45 -5.03
CA VAL A 110 4.08 -1.68 -4.39
C VAL A 110 3.27 -2.78 -5.06
N ALA A 111 3.07 -2.68 -6.39
CA ALA A 111 2.16 -3.57 -7.13
C ALA A 111 2.68 -4.99 -7.43
N PRO A 112 4.00 -5.23 -7.62
CA PRO A 112 4.51 -6.55 -7.96
C PRO A 112 4.09 -7.65 -6.97
N ALA A 113 3.74 -8.82 -7.51
CA ALA A 113 3.37 -9.98 -6.69
C ALA A 113 4.54 -10.43 -5.79
N SER A 114 4.23 -11.15 -4.70
CA SER A 114 5.25 -11.73 -3.81
C SER A 114 6.20 -12.68 -4.51
N GLN A 115 5.72 -13.37 -5.54
CA GLN A 115 6.50 -14.31 -6.37
C GLN A 115 7.17 -13.63 -7.57
N ASP A 116 7.17 -12.31 -7.66
CA ASP A 116 7.82 -11.59 -8.75
C ASP A 116 9.33 -11.64 -8.61
N GLN A 117 10.02 -11.97 -9.69
CA GLN A 117 11.47 -12.14 -9.70
C GLN A 117 12.21 -10.85 -9.32
N ARG A 118 11.64 -9.69 -9.62
CA ARG A 118 12.21 -8.38 -9.23
C ARG A 118 12.44 -8.26 -7.72
N ARG A 119 11.59 -8.91 -6.90
CA ARG A 119 11.73 -8.89 -5.43
C ARG A 119 12.96 -9.62 -4.93
N GLN A 120 13.51 -10.55 -5.72
CA GLN A 120 14.71 -11.30 -5.38
C GLN A 120 15.97 -10.69 -6.02
N ASP A 121 15.86 -10.25 -7.26
CA ASP A 121 17.00 -9.89 -8.08
C ASP A 121 17.35 -8.39 -8.00
N THR A 122 16.37 -7.49 -8.06
CA THR A 122 16.65 -6.06 -8.24
C THR A 122 16.22 -5.20 -7.05
N PHE A 123 15.11 -5.50 -6.39
CA PHE A 123 14.62 -4.65 -5.30
C PHE A 123 15.55 -4.60 -4.08
N PRO A 124 16.20 -5.70 -3.65
CA PRO A 124 17.11 -5.62 -2.51
C PRO A 124 18.27 -4.66 -2.74
N GLU A 125 18.89 -4.67 -3.92
CA GLU A 125 20.00 -3.74 -4.25
C GLU A 125 19.49 -2.29 -4.28
N GLN A 126 18.36 -2.03 -4.94
CA GLN A 126 17.77 -0.70 -4.98
C GLN A 126 17.42 -0.16 -3.58
N LEU A 127 16.87 -1.00 -2.70
CA LEU A 127 16.56 -0.59 -1.33
C LEU A 127 17.81 -0.22 -0.53
N VAL A 128 18.92 -0.94 -0.72
CA VAL A 128 20.19 -0.63 -0.08
C VAL A 128 20.71 0.72 -0.59
N ASP A 129 20.66 0.96 -1.90
CA ASP A 129 21.13 2.21 -2.50
C ASP A 129 20.27 3.41 -2.02
N TYR A 130 18.95 3.26 -1.98
CA TYR A 130 18.05 4.29 -1.46
C TYR A 130 18.31 4.57 0.03
N LEU A 131 18.46 3.52 0.85
CA LEU A 131 18.76 3.71 2.27
C LEU A 131 20.11 4.39 2.48
N ALA A 132 21.14 4.00 1.74
CA ALA A 132 22.47 4.64 1.79
C ALA A 132 22.37 6.14 1.43
N ASN A 133 21.55 6.49 0.43
CA ASN A 133 21.29 7.88 0.06
C ASN A 133 20.58 8.65 1.19
N LEU A 134 19.55 8.07 1.82
CA LEU A 134 18.87 8.68 2.97
C LEU A 134 19.82 8.94 4.14
N ILE A 135 20.67 7.96 4.46
CA ILE A 135 21.69 8.09 5.52
C ILE A 135 22.69 9.20 5.18
N SER A 136 23.22 9.20 3.96
CA SER A 136 24.23 10.18 3.52
C SER A 136 23.72 11.62 3.52
N LYS A 137 22.42 11.81 3.23
CA LYS A 137 21.75 13.11 3.23
C LYS A 137 21.06 13.46 4.56
N ASN A 138 21.16 12.56 5.53
CA ASN A 138 20.46 12.68 6.82
C ASN A 138 18.95 12.96 6.69
N ILE A 139 18.31 12.31 5.69
CA ILE A 139 16.86 12.39 5.50
C ILE A 139 16.19 11.39 6.43
N THR A 140 15.33 11.87 7.29
CA THR A 140 14.61 11.07 8.28
C THR A 140 13.16 10.82 7.86
N PRO A 141 12.47 9.83 8.44
CA PRO A 141 11.05 9.58 8.14
C PRO A 141 10.13 10.80 8.34
N ARG A 142 10.44 11.68 9.29
CA ARG A 142 9.63 12.90 9.51
C ARG A 142 9.88 14.00 8.49
N ASP A 143 10.98 13.94 7.74
CA ASP A 143 11.20 14.82 6.58
C ASP A 143 10.35 14.38 5.38
N ILE A 144 10.04 13.07 5.29
CA ILE A 144 9.22 12.46 4.23
C ILE A 144 7.73 12.54 4.58
N VAL A 145 7.38 12.13 5.83
CA VAL A 145 5.98 12.05 6.29
C VAL A 145 5.52 13.40 6.79
N THR A 146 5.04 14.21 5.86
CA THR A 146 4.56 15.57 6.09
C THR A 146 3.05 15.64 5.96
N ARG A 147 2.47 16.80 6.34
CA ARG A 147 1.05 17.09 6.07
C ARG A 147 0.68 16.85 4.60
N GLY A 148 1.54 17.30 3.69
CA GLY A 148 1.31 17.17 2.25
C GLY A 148 1.31 15.72 1.79
N SER A 149 2.29 14.91 2.22
CA SER A 149 2.37 13.50 1.83
C SER A 149 1.23 12.66 2.41
N ILE A 150 0.79 12.93 3.64
CA ILE A 150 -0.39 12.26 4.24
C ILE A 150 -1.66 12.60 3.45
N ARG A 151 -1.87 13.88 3.11
CA ARG A 151 -3.02 14.29 2.28
C ARG A 151 -3.02 13.63 0.91
N ASN A 152 -1.88 13.59 0.23
CA ASN A 152 -1.73 12.89 -1.04
C ASN A 152 -2.11 11.41 -0.91
N ALA A 153 -1.61 10.73 0.12
CA ALA A 153 -1.87 9.32 0.34
C ALA A 153 -3.36 9.03 0.60
N ILE A 154 -4.08 9.93 1.30
CA ILE A 154 -5.53 9.84 1.49
C ILE A 154 -6.27 10.02 0.15
N ILE A 155 -5.92 11.04 -0.63
CA ILE A 155 -6.55 11.32 -1.93
C ILE A 155 -6.35 10.14 -2.90
N VAL A 156 -5.14 9.60 -2.97
CA VAL A 156 -4.87 8.42 -3.80
C VAL A 156 -5.67 7.21 -3.31
N SER A 157 -5.79 7.01 -1.99
CA SER A 157 -6.60 5.92 -1.43
C SER A 157 -8.08 6.05 -1.81
N MET A 158 -8.64 7.27 -1.88
CA MET A 158 -9.99 7.52 -2.41
C MET A 158 -10.08 7.12 -3.88
N SER A 159 -9.12 7.56 -4.69
CA SER A 159 -9.15 7.38 -6.15
C SER A 159 -8.99 5.93 -6.60
N VAL A 160 -8.37 5.08 -5.79
CA VAL A 160 -8.25 3.65 -6.09
C VAL A 160 -9.44 2.82 -5.55
N GLY A 161 -10.44 3.46 -4.95
CA GLY A 161 -11.52 2.75 -4.27
C GLY A 161 -11.01 1.92 -3.09
N GLY A 162 -10.05 2.46 -2.36
CA GLY A 162 -9.35 1.78 -1.28
C GLY A 162 -10.21 1.53 -0.04
N SER A 163 -9.66 0.79 0.89
CA SER A 163 -10.32 0.43 2.15
C SER A 163 -10.55 1.64 3.05
N THR A 164 -11.72 1.70 3.66
CA THR A 164 -12.08 2.70 4.68
C THR A 164 -11.19 2.64 5.93
N ASN A 165 -10.42 1.57 6.12
CA ASN A 165 -9.44 1.46 7.21
C ASN A 165 -8.34 2.54 7.14
N VAL A 166 -8.17 3.20 6.00
CA VAL A 166 -7.31 4.40 5.91
C VAL A 166 -7.72 5.46 6.94
N MET A 167 -9.01 5.61 7.21
CA MET A 167 -9.51 6.57 8.20
C MET A 167 -9.20 6.20 9.66
N LEU A 168 -8.86 4.93 9.91
CA LEU A 168 -8.35 4.48 11.21
C LEU A 168 -6.82 4.62 11.28
N HIS A 169 -6.14 4.39 10.16
CA HIS A 169 -4.69 4.27 10.12
C HIS A 169 -3.98 5.61 9.88
N ALA A 170 -4.51 6.48 9.03
CA ALA A 170 -3.92 7.78 8.76
C ALA A 170 -3.78 8.68 10.00
N PRO A 171 -4.77 8.75 10.93
CA PRO A 171 -4.61 9.49 12.18
C PRO A 171 -3.46 8.99 13.07
N GLU A 172 -3.26 7.67 13.15
CA GLU A 172 -2.15 7.09 13.92
C GLU A 172 -0.79 7.41 13.30
N ILE A 173 -0.69 7.31 11.97
CA ILE A 173 0.53 7.68 11.23
C ILE A 173 0.84 9.17 11.44
N ALA A 174 -0.18 10.03 11.35
CA ALA A 174 -0.03 11.47 11.59
C ALA A 174 0.43 11.76 13.03
N ARG A 175 -0.16 11.09 14.03
CA ARG A 175 0.24 11.19 15.44
C ARG A 175 1.73 10.83 15.62
N ALA A 176 2.16 9.71 15.05
CA ALA A 176 3.55 9.27 15.12
C ALA A 176 4.51 10.23 14.39
N ALA A 177 4.04 10.90 13.33
CA ALA A 177 4.79 11.95 12.63
C ALA A 177 4.86 13.28 13.41
N GLY A 178 4.08 13.42 14.49
CA GLY A 178 4.09 14.61 15.36
C GLY A 178 2.89 15.55 15.20
N TYR A 179 1.86 15.16 14.43
CA TYR A 179 0.61 15.92 14.31
C TYR A 179 -0.37 15.48 15.40
N ALA A 180 -0.58 16.33 16.39
CA ALA A 180 -1.36 15.99 17.59
C ALA A 180 -2.85 15.81 17.30
N ASP A 181 -3.40 16.56 16.35
CA ASP A 181 -4.83 16.53 16.00
C ASP A 181 -4.97 16.36 14.47
N PHE A 182 -5.24 15.13 14.04
CA PHE A 182 -5.38 14.79 12.63
C PHE A 182 -6.45 15.64 11.91
N TYR A 183 -7.59 15.82 12.55
CA TYR A 183 -8.72 16.50 11.93
C TYR A 183 -8.52 18.03 11.81
N LYS A 184 -7.65 18.58 12.62
CA LYS A 184 -7.25 19.98 12.56
C LYS A 184 -6.00 20.18 11.69
N ASP A 185 -5.01 19.29 11.86
CA ASP A 185 -3.68 19.48 11.29
C ASP A 185 -3.57 18.95 9.86
N ILE A 186 -4.32 17.90 9.51
CA ILE A 186 -4.20 17.19 8.23
C ILE A 186 -5.43 17.39 7.36
N MET A 187 -6.60 16.90 7.79
CA MET A 187 -7.83 16.89 7.00
C MET A 187 -9.06 16.79 7.91
N SER A 188 -9.98 17.76 7.84
CA SER A 188 -11.23 17.69 8.58
C SER A 188 -12.19 16.66 7.99
N VAL A 189 -13.20 16.26 8.76
CA VAL A 189 -14.24 15.32 8.29
C VAL A 189 -15.02 15.93 7.12
N GLU A 190 -15.34 17.21 7.20
CA GLU A 190 -16.05 17.95 6.15
C GLU A 190 -15.22 17.99 4.86
N GLU A 191 -13.92 18.24 4.97
CA GLU A 191 -13.00 18.25 3.83
C GLU A 191 -12.89 16.84 3.22
N PHE A 192 -12.75 15.80 4.04
CA PHE A 192 -12.72 14.41 3.58
C PHE A 192 -13.98 14.07 2.78
N ASN A 193 -15.16 14.37 3.31
CA ASN A 193 -16.43 14.12 2.64
C ASN A 193 -16.52 14.91 1.32
N HIS A 194 -16.16 16.19 1.34
CA HIS A 194 -16.16 17.01 0.12
C HIS A 194 -15.26 16.44 -0.97
N LEU A 195 -14.02 16.04 -0.61
CA LEU A 195 -13.08 15.44 -1.55
C LEU A 195 -13.61 14.12 -2.12
N SER A 196 -14.12 13.23 -1.27
CA SER A 196 -14.59 11.91 -1.70
C SER A 196 -15.87 11.94 -2.53
N GLU A 197 -16.77 12.91 -2.28
CA GLU A 197 -18.06 13.00 -2.96
C GLU A 197 -18.01 13.85 -4.22
N ASN A 198 -17.17 14.89 -4.26
CA ASN A 198 -17.28 15.93 -5.27
C ASN A 198 -16.00 16.18 -6.09
N VAL A 199 -14.83 15.73 -5.64
CA VAL A 199 -13.55 16.14 -6.21
C VAL A 199 -12.73 14.96 -6.74
N VAL A 200 -12.56 13.91 -5.93
CA VAL A 200 -11.65 12.80 -6.25
C VAL A 200 -12.42 11.67 -6.94
N PRO A 201 -12.21 11.43 -8.24
CA PRO A 201 -12.87 10.32 -8.93
C PRO A 201 -12.24 8.98 -8.54
N VAL A 202 -13.04 7.90 -8.53
CA VAL A 202 -12.52 6.53 -8.52
C VAL A 202 -12.07 6.17 -9.93
N ILE A 203 -10.76 6.00 -10.13
CA ILE A 203 -10.15 5.78 -11.45
C ILE A 203 -9.63 4.35 -11.65
N VAL A 204 -9.56 3.54 -10.58
CA VAL A 204 -9.04 2.18 -10.64
C VAL A 204 -10.17 1.17 -10.45
N ASN A 205 -10.37 0.31 -11.44
CA ASN A 205 -11.39 -0.74 -11.42
C ASN A 205 -10.82 -2.02 -10.75
N ALA A 206 -10.44 -1.93 -9.49
CA ALA A 206 -9.79 -2.99 -8.73
C ALA A 206 -10.77 -3.82 -7.86
N ARG A 207 -10.42 -5.09 -7.62
CA ARG A 207 -11.09 -5.91 -6.59
C ARG A 207 -11.03 -5.20 -5.21
N PRO A 208 -12.06 -5.27 -4.35
CA PRO A 208 -13.22 -6.18 -4.40
C PRO A 208 -14.38 -5.70 -5.29
N PHE A 209 -14.50 -4.41 -5.55
CA PHE A 209 -15.66 -3.84 -6.26
C PHE A 209 -15.49 -3.89 -7.78
N GLY A 210 -14.25 -3.85 -8.25
CA GLY A 210 -13.91 -3.91 -9.66
C GLY A 210 -13.44 -5.28 -10.12
N LYS A 211 -12.83 -5.29 -11.30
CA LYS A 211 -12.45 -6.52 -12.02
C LYS A 211 -11.00 -6.95 -11.74
N TYR A 212 -10.09 -5.99 -11.60
CA TYR A 212 -8.65 -6.25 -11.70
C TYR A 212 -7.99 -6.50 -10.34
N SER A 213 -7.04 -7.45 -10.32
CA SER A 213 -6.14 -7.71 -9.20
C SER A 213 -4.93 -6.77 -9.23
N MET A 214 -4.11 -6.79 -8.17
CA MET A 214 -2.86 -6.02 -8.15
C MET A 214 -1.86 -6.48 -9.21
N VAL A 215 -1.88 -7.75 -9.58
CA VAL A 215 -1.04 -8.30 -10.66
C VAL A 215 -1.45 -7.72 -12.02
N ASP A 216 -2.75 -7.51 -12.24
CA ASP A 216 -3.24 -6.83 -13.44
C ASP A 216 -2.78 -5.36 -13.48
N ILE A 217 -2.83 -4.68 -12.33
CA ILE A 217 -2.35 -3.30 -12.18
C ILE A 217 -0.84 -3.23 -12.46
N ASP A 218 -0.04 -4.14 -11.88
CA ASP A 218 1.40 -4.21 -12.16
C ASP A 218 1.68 -4.38 -13.66
N SER A 219 0.94 -5.25 -14.34
CA SER A 219 1.08 -5.48 -15.78
C SER A 219 0.81 -4.26 -16.67
N LYS A 220 0.12 -3.25 -16.11
CA LYS A 220 -0.22 -1.98 -16.77
C LYS A 220 0.68 -0.82 -16.35
N GLY A 221 1.75 -1.09 -15.65
CA GLY A 221 2.73 -0.11 -15.22
C GLY A 221 2.70 0.23 -13.72
N GLY A 222 1.86 -0.45 -12.94
CA GLY A 222 1.86 -0.34 -11.48
C GLY A 222 1.17 0.91 -10.92
N VAL A 223 1.36 1.14 -9.63
CA VAL A 223 0.75 2.23 -8.86
C VAL A 223 1.14 3.61 -9.41
N GLN A 224 2.35 3.77 -9.90
CA GLN A 224 2.88 5.03 -10.41
C GLN A 224 2.07 5.60 -11.58
N VAL A 225 1.35 4.78 -12.34
CA VAL A 225 0.54 5.25 -13.47
C VAL A 225 -0.60 6.14 -12.98
N PHE A 226 -1.42 5.65 -12.07
CA PHE A 226 -2.54 6.44 -11.56
C PHE A 226 -2.11 7.55 -10.60
N VAL A 227 -0.98 7.41 -9.91
CA VAL A 227 -0.38 8.52 -9.16
C VAL A 227 0.01 9.65 -10.11
N LYS A 228 0.61 9.32 -11.26
CA LYS A 228 0.91 10.31 -12.28
C LYS A 228 -0.34 11.01 -12.82
N ASP A 229 -1.41 10.26 -13.10
CA ASP A 229 -2.66 10.83 -13.57
C ASP A 229 -3.25 11.85 -12.58
N LEU A 230 -3.17 11.55 -11.28
CA LEU A 230 -3.63 12.47 -10.22
C LEU A 230 -2.71 13.70 -10.06
N LEU A 231 -1.41 13.54 -10.27
CA LEU A 231 -0.46 14.66 -10.34
C LEU A 231 -0.76 15.57 -11.51
N ASP A 232 -0.94 15.01 -12.71
CA ASP A 232 -1.24 15.75 -13.93
C ASP A 232 -2.60 16.47 -13.84
N ALA A 233 -3.55 15.91 -13.10
CA ALA A 233 -4.84 16.53 -12.79
C ALA A 233 -4.78 17.60 -11.68
N GLY A 234 -3.63 17.79 -11.04
CA GLY A 234 -3.46 18.75 -9.93
C GLY A 234 -4.18 18.37 -8.63
N LEU A 235 -4.58 17.10 -8.48
CA LEU A 235 -5.27 16.62 -7.30
C LEU A 235 -4.32 16.31 -6.12
N ILE A 236 -3.06 16.03 -6.42
CA ILE A 236 -2.01 15.79 -5.42
C ILE A 236 -0.78 16.66 -5.71
N ASN A 237 0.01 16.89 -4.67
CA ASN A 237 1.24 17.69 -4.76
C ASN A 237 2.44 16.82 -5.07
N GLY A 238 3.20 17.15 -6.12
CA GLY A 238 4.43 16.44 -6.52
C GLY A 238 5.73 16.97 -5.87
N ASP A 239 5.69 18.11 -5.21
CA ASP A 239 6.87 18.74 -4.59
C ASP A 239 7.05 18.26 -3.14
N LEU A 240 7.36 16.97 -2.98
CA LEU A 240 7.52 16.31 -1.70
C LEU A 240 8.76 15.41 -1.70
N VAL A 241 9.40 15.27 -0.54
CA VAL A 241 10.53 14.37 -0.34
C VAL A 241 10.03 12.92 -0.26
N THR A 242 10.74 12.00 -0.92
CA THR A 242 10.49 10.56 -0.89
C THR A 242 11.75 9.78 -0.52
N CYS A 243 11.61 8.48 -0.29
CA CYS A 243 12.74 7.59 -0.04
C CYS A 243 13.58 7.26 -1.28
N THR A 244 13.17 7.71 -2.46
CA THR A 244 13.85 7.46 -3.76
C THR A 244 14.46 8.72 -4.33
#